data_d4cbe96b253e20265997ed5d3c204abd
#
_entry.id   d4cbe96b253e20265997ed5d3c204abd
#
_cell.length_a   1.000
_cell.length_b   1.000
_cell.length_c   1.000
_cell.angle_alpha   90.00
_cell.angle_beta   90.00
_cell.angle_gamma   90.00
#
_symmetry.space_group_name_H-M   'P 1'
#
loop_
_entity.id
_entity.type
_entity.pdbx_description
1 polymer ?
#
loop_
_entity_poly.entity_id
_entity_poly.type
_entity_poly.pdbx_seq_one_letter_code
_entity_poly.pdbx_strand_id
1 'polypeptide(L)'
;MNKLFYIALIFIISGCSLVTDEYQSNQRKVIDYLLGDVPITENAEVIQTPTSIQGTGQNVSGRIVLTSKDSPAENLIFYDTQAPIAGWILVSSKAGEEVILVYEKGNRVISIALVPRNTFAGFFKGDVGSTIDISLKN
;
A
#
# COMPACT_ATOMS: atom_id res chain seq x y z
N MET A 1 30.95 19.87 35.62
CA MET A 1 30.65 20.07 34.17
C MET A 1 30.27 18.77 33.44
N ASN A 2 30.82 17.62 33.77
CA ASN A 2 30.56 16.38 33.04
C ASN A 2 29.15 15.77 33.23
N LYS A 3 28.48 16.01 34.36
CA LYS A 3 27.13 15.47 34.63
C LYS A 3 26.01 16.18 33.85
N LEU A 4 26.14 17.44 33.58
CA LEU A 4 25.18 18.23 32.78
C LEU A 4 25.23 17.87 31.30
N PHE A 5 26.40 17.47 30.79
CA PHE A 5 26.55 17.02 29.40
C PHE A 5 25.89 15.68 29.10
N TYR A 6 25.90 14.76 30.07
CA TYR A 6 25.22 13.48 29.95
C TYR A 6 23.68 13.58 29.99
N ILE A 7 23.14 14.53 30.76
CA ILE A 7 21.70 14.79 30.83
C ILE A 7 21.19 15.40 29.51
N ALA A 8 21.96 16.27 28.87
CA ALA A 8 21.62 16.86 27.58
C ALA A 8 21.62 15.81 26.45
N LEU A 9 22.51 14.82 26.51
CA LEU A 9 22.63 13.76 25.49
C LEU A 9 21.44 12.76 25.52
N ILE A 10 20.85 12.52 26.69
CA ILE A 10 19.72 11.58 26.85
C ILE A 10 18.43 12.16 26.28
N PHE A 11 18.26 13.49 26.24
CA PHE A 11 17.05 14.13 25.70
C PHE A 11 16.95 14.12 24.17
N ILE A 12 18.03 13.84 23.46
CA ILE A 12 18.07 13.90 21.97
C ILE A 12 17.54 12.58 21.35
N ILE A 13 17.51 11.48 22.10
CA ILE A 13 17.19 10.14 21.56
C ILE A 13 15.68 9.84 21.56
N SER A 14 14.86 10.61 22.28
CA SER A 14 13.43 10.32 22.49
C SER A 14 12.49 10.89 21.43
N GLY A 15 12.98 11.64 20.45
CA GLY A 15 12.16 12.42 19.51
C GLY A 15 11.79 11.74 18.19
N CYS A 16 12.43 10.62 17.82
CA CYS A 16 12.27 10.07 16.47
C CYS A 16 11.09 9.11 16.27
N SER A 17 10.53 8.52 17.31
CA SER A 17 9.45 7.51 17.14
C SER A 17 8.06 8.12 16.95
N LEU A 18 7.78 9.26 17.54
CA LEU A 18 6.46 9.91 17.47
C LEU A 18 6.13 10.49 16.08
N VAL A 19 7.13 10.96 15.36
CA VAL A 19 6.94 11.58 14.03
C VAL A 19 6.63 10.54 12.95
N THR A 20 7.16 9.33 13.03
CA THR A 20 6.94 8.25 12.08
C THR A 20 5.53 7.68 12.18
N ASP A 21 4.98 7.50 13.38
CA ASP A 21 3.64 6.94 13.58
C ASP A 21 2.54 7.92 13.14
N GLU A 22 2.71 9.21 13.39
CA GLU A 22 1.78 10.26 12.95
C GLU A 22 1.78 10.39 11.42
N TYR A 23 2.95 10.30 10.78
CA TYR A 23 3.08 10.36 9.33
C TYR A 23 2.38 9.18 8.63
N GLN A 24 2.59 7.96 9.10
CA GLN A 24 1.92 6.75 8.59
C GLN A 24 0.41 6.79 8.79
N SER A 25 -0.04 7.24 9.97
CA SER A 25 -1.47 7.42 10.25
C SER A 25 -2.13 8.43 9.30
N ASN A 26 -1.46 9.54 9.00
CA ASN A 26 -1.97 10.55 8.08
C ASN A 26 -1.99 10.07 6.62
N GLN A 27 -0.98 9.32 6.19
CA GLN A 27 -0.98 8.70 4.85
C GLN A 27 -2.16 7.73 4.70
N ARG A 28 -2.42 6.89 5.68
CA ARG A 28 -3.53 5.94 5.66
C ARG A 28 -4.88 6.65 5.56
N LYS A 29 -5.09 7.70 6.33
CA LYS A 29 -6.32 8.52 6.26
C LYS A 29 -6.52 9.15 4.88
N VAL A 30 -5.44 9.61 4.24
CA VAL A 30 -5.51 10.18 2.88
C VAL A 30 -5.88 9.09 1.86
N ILE A 31 -5.30 7.90 1.98
CA ILE A 31 -5.62 6.78 1.10
C ILE A 31 -7.08 6.33 1.29
N ASP A 32 -7.51 6.14 2.53
CA ASP A 32 -8.88 5.76 2.87
C ASP A 32 -9.89 6.81 2.37
N TYR A 33 -9.55 8.08 2.45
CA TYR A 33 -10.39 9.16 1.92
C TYR A 33 -10.44 9.19 0.39
N LEU A 34 -9.28 9.00 -0.27
CA LEU A 34 -9.17 9.11 -1.73
C LEU A 34 -9.67 7.86 -2.46
N LEU A 35 -9.45 6.69 -1.90
CA LEU A 35 -9.85 5.41 -2.49
C LEU A 35 -11.20 4.90 -1.99
N GLY A 36 -11.63 5.34 -0.81
CA GLY A 36 -12.91 5.12 -0.16
C GLY A 36 -13.50 3.72 -0.18
N ASP A 37 -13.51 3.08 -1.35
CA ASP A 37 -14.09 1.77 -1.59
C ASP A 37 -13.14 0.77 -2.28
N VAL A 38 -11.87 1.13 -2.46
CA VAL A 38 -10.85 0.18 -2.93
C VAL A 38 -10.21 -0.49 -1.73
N PRO A 39 -10.32 -1.81 -1.58
CA PRO A 39 -9.74 -2.52 -0.44
C PRO A 39 -8.20 -2.44 -0.48
N ILE A 40 -7.61 -2.14 0.68
CA ILE A 40 -6.16 -2.09 0.88
C ILE A 40 -5.79 -2.93 2.10
N THR A 41 -4.78 -3.78 1.97
CA THR A 41 -4.36 -4.65 3.06
C THR A 41 -3.81 -3.83 4.24
N GLU A 42 -4.00 -4.30 5.46
CA GLU A 42 -3.54 -3.60 6.67
C GLU A 42 -2.01 -3.44 6.73
N ASN A 43 -1.29 -4.37 6.11
CA ASN A 43 0.16 -4.42 6.09
C ASN A 43 0.80 -3.66 4.92
N ALA A 44 0.00 -2.92 4.14
CA ALA A 44 0.50 -2.17 3.00
C ALA A 44 0.93 -0.76 3.39
N GLU A 45 2.09 -0.35 2.87
CA GLU A 45 2.66 0.98 3.03
C GLU A 45 2.79 1.67 1.67
N VAL A 46 2.43 2.95 1.60
CA VAL A 46 2.51 3.71 0.34
C VAL A 46 3.94 4.07 -0.01
N ILE A 47 4.32 3.83 -1.26
CA ILE A 47 5.54 4.40 -1.84
C ILE A 47 5.17 5.74 -2.46
N GLN A 48 5.72 6.84 -1.94
CA GLN A 48 5.38 8.21 -2.39
C GLN A 48 5.74 8.49 -3.85
N THR A 49 6.93 8.05 -4.24
CA THR A 49 7.44 8.23 -5.60
C THR A 49 7.13 7.03 -6.40
N PRO A 50 6.33 6.62 -6.97
CA PRO A 50 5.57 6.79 -8.19
C PRO A 50 4.05 6.96 -7.96
N THR A 51 3.62 7.16 -6.74
CA THR A 51 2.21 7.43 -6.45
C THR A 51 1.80 8.81 -6.98
N SER A 52 0.75 8.85 -7.79
CA SER A 52 0.18 10.08 -8.36
C SER A 52 -1.34 9.96 -8.39
N ILE A 53 -2.03 10.83 -7.67
CA ILE A 53 -3.48 10.80 -7.54
C ILE A 53 -4.05 12.16 -7.90
N GLN A 54 -5.14 12.17 -8.67
CA GLN A 54 -5.89 13.35 -9.06
C GLN A 54 -7.37 13.18 -8.75
N GLY A 55 -8.03 14.25 -8.32
CA GLY A 55 -9.45 14.23 -7.96
C GLY A 55 -9.70 13.80 -6.52
N THR A 56 -10.95 13.64 -6.15
CA THR A 56 -11.41 13.25 -4.81
C THR A 56 -12.65 12.37 -4.86
N GLY A 57 -12.81 11.49 -3.87
CA GLY A 57 -13.98 10.61 -3.74
C GLY A 57 -14.15 9.68 -4.94
N GLN A 58 -15.32 9.67 -5.54
CA GLN A 58 -15.62 8.81 -6.70
C GLN A 58 -15.01 9.30 -8.02
N ASN A 59 -14.50 10.54 -8.05
CA ASN A 59 -13.83 11.13 -9.21
C ASN A 59 -12.31 11.06 -9.11
N VAL A 60 -11.77 10.10 -8.36
CA VAL A 60 -10.35 9.88 -8.24
C VAL A 60 -9.84 9.09 -9.42
N SER A 61 -8.77 9.55 -10.02
CA SER A 61 -7.97 8.82 -11.00
C SER A 61 -6.50 8.91 -10.66
N GLY A 62 -5.71 7.94 -11.08
CA GLY A 62 -4.29 7.94 -10.85
C GLY A 62 -3.72 6.57 -10.55
N ARG A 63 -2.53 6.57 -9.97
CA ARG A 63 -1.76 5.38 -9.63
C ARG A 63 -1.29 5.45 -8.19
N ILE A 64 -1.51 4.39 -7.44
CA ILE A 64 -1.00 4.21 -6.08
C ILE A 64 -0.11 2.98 -6.06
N VAL A 65 1.08 3.13 -5.54
CA VAL A 65 2.02 2.01 -5.37
C VAL A 65 2.24 1.77 -3.88
N LEU A 66 2.02 0.53 -3.47
CA LEU A 66 2.13 0.07 -2.10
C LEU A 66 3.19 -1.03 -2.02
N THR A 67 3.86 -1.11 -0.88
CA THR A 67 4.61 -2.31 -0.50
C THR A 67 3.80 -3.11 0.50
N SER A 68 3.81 -4.42 0.37
CA SER A 68 3.19 -5.36 1.31
C SER A 68 4.23 -6.38 1.77
N LYS A 69 4.09 -6.85 3.00
CA LYS A 69 4.85 -7.99 3.53
C LYS A 69 4.31 -9.32 3.01
N ASP A 70 3.05 -9.32 2.58
CA ASP A 70 2.38 -10.49 2.04
C ASP A 70 2.87 -10.79 0.62
N SER A 71 2.91 -12.06 0.28
CA SER A 71 3.26 -12.54 -1.06
C SER A 71 2.20 -12.12 -2.10
N PRO A 72 2.52 -12.15 -3.40
CA PRO A 72 1.51 -11.93 -4.44
C PRO A 72 0.31 -12.88 -4.34
N ALA A 73 0.51 -14.13 -3.92
CA ALA A 73 -0.55 -15.11 -3.76
C ALA A 73 -1.49 -14.76 -2.58
N GLU A 74 -0.96 -14.30 -1.46
CA GLU A 74 -1.75 -13.85 -0.31
C GLU A 74 -2.54 -12.59 -0.65
N ASN A 75 -1.92 -11.63 -1.33
CA ASN A 75 -2.62 -10.44 -1.81
C ASN A 75 -3.66 -10.76 -2.89
N LEU A 76 -3.44 -11.76 -3.75
CA LEU A 76 -4.45 -12.24 -4.67
C LEU A 76 -5.71 -12.74 -3.94
N ILE A 77 -5.53 -13.59 -2.90
CA ILE A 77 -6.63 -14.09 -2.07
C ILE A 77 -7.35 -12.93 -1.37
N PHE A 78 -6.61 -11.94 -0.89
CA PHE A 78 -7.18 -10.73 -0.28
C PHE A 78 -8.10 -10.00 -1.26
N TYR A 79 -7.62 -9.66 -2.47
CA TYR A 79 -8.41 -8.93 -3.45
C TYR A 79 -9.59 -9.76 -3.98
N ASP A 80 -9.41 -11.05 -4.19
CA ASP A 80 -10.46 -11.96 -4.64
C ASP A 80 -11.64 -12.03 -3.63
N THR A 81 -11.32 -11.85 -2.35
CA THR A 81 -12.30 -11.84 -1.27
C THR A 81 -12.88 -10.45 -1.00
N GLN A 82 -12.05 -9.42 -0.89
CA GLN A 82 -12.47 -8.10 -0.41
C GLN A 82 -13.03 -7.19 -1.52
N ALA A 83 -12.54 -7.31 -2.75
CA ALA A 83 -13.03 -6.48 -3.84
C ALA A 83 -14.52 -6.70 -4.15
N PRO A 84 -15.05 -7.95 -4.21
CA PRO A 84 -16.48 -8.18 -4.37
C PRO A 84 -17.32 -7.62 -3.21
N ILE A 85 -16.83 -7.74 -1.96
CA ILE A 85 -17.52 -7.18 -0.78
C ILE A 85 -17.64 -5.65 -0.90
N ALA A 86 -16.64 -4.99 -1.46
CA ALA A 86 -16.65 -3.56 -1.73
C ALA A 86 -17.44 -3.17 -3.00
N GLY A 87 -18.04 -4.15 -3.69
CA GLY A 87 -18.87 -3.94 -4.87
C GLY A 87 -18.11 -3.87 -6.20
N TRP A 88 -16.85 -4.30 -6.20
CA TRP A 88 -16.04 -4.41 -7.43
C TRP A 88 -16.27 -5.78 -8.11
N ILE A 89 -16.39 -5.78 -9.42
CA ILE A 89 -16.61 -6.99 -10.23
C ILE A 89 -15.33 -7.28 -11.01
N LEU A 90 -14.78 -8.49 -10.83
CA LEU A 90 -13.62 -8.93 -11.60
C LEU A 90 -14.00 -9.13 -13.06
N VAL A 91 -13.35 -8.42 -13.97
CA VAL A 91 -13.61 -8.51 -15.42
C VAL A 91 -12.45 -9.15 -16.19
N SER A 92 -11.25 -9.13 -15.62
CA SER A 92 -10.08 -9.77 -16.23
C SER A 92 -9.04 -10.12 -15.16
N SER A 93 -8.35 -11.23 -15.36
CA SER A 93 -7.20 -11.62 -14.57
C SER A 93 -6.13 -12.27 -15.46
N LYS A 94 -4.87 -12.00 -15.14
CA LYS A 94 -3.71 -12.61 -15.78
C LYS A 94 -2.71 -13.03 -14.71
N ALA A 95 -2.23 -14.26 -14.76
CA ALA A 95 -1.16 -14.76 -13.91
C ALA A 95 0.08 -15.05 -14.74
N GLY A 96 1.26 -14.65 -14.24
CA GLY A 96 2.56 -14.83 -14.86
C GLY A 96 3.66 -14.45 -13.87
N GLU A 97 4.68 -13.72 -14.30
CA GLU A 97 5.68 -13.15 -13.41
C GLU A 97 5.09 -12.14 -12.42
N GLU A 98 4.01 -11.51 -12.83
CA GLU A 98 3.13 -10.67 -12.02
C GLU A 98 1.68 -11.16 -12.15
N VAL A 99 0.87 -10.87 -11.15
CA VAL A 99 -0.59 -11.10 -11.21
C VAL A 99 -1.25 -9.76 -11.49
N ILE A 100 -2.07 -9.70 -12.54
CA ILE A 100 -2.85 -8.51 -12.89
C ILE A 100 -4.32 -8.85 -12.74
N LEU A 101 -5.02 -8.02 -11.95
CA LEU A 101 -6.46 -8.09 -11.72
C LEU A 101 -7.10 -6.80 -12.22
N VAL A 102 -8.18 -6.91 -12.98
CA VAL A 102 -8.96 -5.76 -13.43
C VAL A 102 -10.37 -5.89 -12.90
N TYR A 103 -10.81 -4.88 -12.19
CA TYR A 103 -12.15 -4.81 -11.63
C TYR A 103 -12.88 -3.58 -12.15
N GLU A 104 -14.20 -3.70 -12.24
CA GLU A 104 -15.11 -2.61 -12.59
C GLU A 104 -16.15 -2.37 -11.49
N LYS A 105 -16.51 -1.09 -11.31
CA LYS A 105 -17.60 -0.66 -10.44
C LYS A 105 -18.28 0.58 -11.04
N GLY A 106 -19.45 0.40 -11.63
CA GLY A 106 -20.10 1.44 -12.42
C GLY A 106 -19.28 1.79 -13.66
N ASN A 107 -18.88 3.06 -13.79
CA ASN A 107 -18.00 3.55 -14.84
C ASN A 107 -16.51 3.65 -14.43
N ARG A 108 -16.19 3.14 -13.23
CA ARG A 108 -14.82 3.14 -12.71
C ARG A 108 -14.15 1.80 -12.98
N VAL A 109 -12.88 1.86 -13.33
CA VAL A 109 -12.03 0.68 -13.55
C VAL A 109 -10.80 0.77 -12.67
N ILE A 110 -10.48 -0.30 -11.96
CA ILE A 110 -9.19 -0.44 -11.27
C ILE A 110 -8.40 -1.60 -11.87
N SER A 111 -7.11 -1.38 -12.06
CA SER A 111 -6.15 -2.41 -12.41
C SER A 111 -5.16 -2.56 -11.25
N ILE A 112 -5.01 -3.77 -10.75
CA ILE A 112 -4.13 -4.10 -9.64
C ILE A 112 -3.06 -5.06 -10.14
N ALA A 113 -1.81 -4.64 -10.11
CA ALA A 113 -0.68 -5.50 -10.41
C ALA A 113 0.02 -5.90 -9.10
N LEU A 114 0.15 -7.20 -8.86
CA LEU A 114 0.83 -7.79 -7.72
C LEU A 114 2.18 -8.33 -8.21
N VAL A 115 3.25 -7.63 -7.84
CA VAL A 115 4.61 -7.93 -8.30
C VAL A 115 5.41 -8.50 -7.14
N PRO A 116 6.04 -9.68 -7.26
CA PRO A 116 6.90 -10.22 -6.21
C PRO A 116 8.08 -9.29 -5.94
N ARG A 117 8.34 -9.03 -4.67
CA ARG A 117 9.45 -8.21 -4.23
C ARG A 117 10.58 -9.09 -3.70
N ASN A 118 11.56 -9.36 -4.52
CA ASN A 118 12.75 -10.10 -4.13
C ASN A 118 13.71 -9.15 -3.40
N THR A 119 13.72 -9.20 -2.07
CA THR A 119 14.80 -8.61 -1.30
C THR A 119 15.88 -9.66 -1.03
N PHE A 120 17.15 -9.27 -1.02
CA PHE A 120 18.25 -10.18 -0.70
C PHE A 120 18.05 -10.88 0.66
N ALA A 121 17.49 -10.17 1.65
CA ALA A 121 17.12 -10.74 2.94
C ALA A 121 15.94 -11.74 2.85
N GLY A 122 14.98 -11.51 1.93
CA GLY A 122 13.85 -12.40 1.70
C GLY A 122 14.25 -13.71 1.05
N PHE A 123 15.28 -13.69 0.19
CA PHE A 123 15.80 -14.89 -0.44
C PHE A 123 16.28 -15.95 0.58
N PHE A 124 16.91 -15.52 1.66
CA PHE A 124 17.37 -16.44 2.73
C PHE A 124 16.26 -16.86 3.70
N LYS A 125 15.18 -16.09 3.82
CA LYS A 125 14.07 -16.36 4.77
C LYS A 125 12.84 -16.99 4.11
N GLY A 126 12.79 -17.09 2.78
CA GLY A 126 11.61 -17.51 2.05
C GLY A 126 10.43 -16.51 2.15
N ASP A 127 10.70 -15.30 2.63
CA ASP A 127 9.71 -14.25 2.86
C ASP A 127 9.71 -13.31 1.66
N VAL A 128 8.83 -13.60 0.72
CA VAL A 128 8.69 -12.82 -0.52
C VAL A 128 7.50 -11.90 -0.36
N GLY A 129 7.75 -10.68 0.07
CA GLY A 129 6.74 -9.62 0.02
C GLY A 129 6.37 -9.22 -1.41
N SER A 130 5.43 -8.33 -1.58
CA SER A 130 4.98 -7.85 -2.89
C SER A 130 4.91 -6.33 -2.97
N THR A 131 4.97 -5.84 -4.20
CA THR A 131 4.55 -4.49 -4.57
C THR A 131 3.14 -4.59 -5.15
N ILE A 132 2.24 -3.76 -4.66
CA ILE A 132 0.87 -3.64 -5.13
C ILE A 132 0.77 -2.33 -5.89
N ASP A 133 0.51 -2.40 -7.19
CA ASP A 133 0.37 -1.25 -8.07
C ASP A 133 -1.09 -1.12 -8.49
N ILE A 134 -1.77 -0.11 -7.99
CA ILE A 134 -3.19 0.14 -8.25
C ILE A 134 -3.31 1.33 -9.18
N SER A 135 -3.83 1.11 -10.38
CA SER A 135 -4.23 2.15 -11.31
C SER A 135 -5.75 2.29 -11.31
N LEU A 136 -6.22 3.51 -11.05
CA LEU A 136 -7.64 3.86 -10.99
C LEU A 136 -7.99 4.78 -12.16
N LYS A 137 -9.05 4.45 -12.88
CA LYS A 137 -9.55 5.21 -14.03
C LYS A 137 -11.06 5.41 -13.92
N ASN A 138 -11.51 6.63 -14.18
CA ASN A 138 -12.92 7.00 -14.34
C ASN A 138 -13.26 7.14 -15.82
#